data_a2df7fea75d5efedb9d23ec59a41bc62
#
_entry.id   a2df7fea75d5efedb9d23ec59a41bc62
#
_cell.length_a   1.000
_cell.length_b   1.000
_cell.length_c   1.000
_cell.angle_alpha   90.00
_cell.angle_beta   90.00
_cell.angle_gamma   90.00
#
_symmetry.space_group_name_H-M   'P 1'
#
loop_
_entity.id
_entity.type
_entity.pdbx_description
1 polymer ?
#
loop_
_entity_poly.entity_id
_entity_poly.type
_entity_poly.pdbx_seq_one_letter_code
_entity_poly.pdbx_strand_id
1 'polypeptide(L)'
;MKEGASGHGLLGRLLASRRVTVLWGRLPLPKRVRTGIIWLLNPKFTVGVVGLVRDEEGRVLLLRHTYRPGRPWGLPGGGLRPGESLEDCIRREVQEEAHMKVQVDRLLSGAAHFDRRLVDMIFACYPRPGESLDTFKPSAEIAEARFFRVDEMPEDMSKSQRKLVLVAVRQMDL
;
A
#
# COMPACT_ATOMS: atom_id res chain seq x y z
N MET A 1 12.67 -24.46 2.33
CA MET A 1 13.86 -24.12 1.55
C MET A 1 13.57 -24.47 0.10
N LYS A 2 13.13 -23.51 -0.71
CA LYS A 2 13.12 -23.58 -2.19
C LYS A 2 13.33 -22.14 -2.65
N GLU A 3 14.52 -21.92 -3.19
CA GLU A 3 14.94 -20.68 -3.81
C GLU A 3 14.03 -20.41 -5.02
N GLY A 4 13.31 -19.28 -4.95
CA GLY A 4 12.58 -18.73 -6.09
C GLY A 4 13.56 -18.14 -7.08
N ALA A 5 13.76 -18.81 -8.19
CA ALA A 5 14.59 -18.38 -9.31
C ALA A 5 14.21 -16.96 -9.77
N SER A 6 15.16 -16.06 -9.62
CA SER A 6 15.19 -14.69 -10.12
C SER A 6 14.98 -14.69 -11.64
N GLY A 7 13.75 -14.44 -12.08
CA GLY A 7 13.39 -14.22 -13.47
C GLY A 7 13.84 -12.85 -13.98
N HIS A 8 15.12 -12.56 -13.92
CA HIS A 8 15.70 -11.47 -14.69
C HIS A 8 15.78 -11.96 -16.14
N GLY A 9 14.77 -11.61 -16.93
CA GLY A 9 14.71 -11.96 -18.32
C GLY A 9 16.00 -11.59 -19.04
N LEU A 10 16.37 -12.38 -20.08
CA LEU A 10 17.58 -12.21 -20.90
C LEU A 10 17.80 -10.75 -21.34
N LEU A 11 16.72 -10.01 -21.58
CA LEU A 11 16.71 -8.58 -21.92
C LEU A 11 17.23 -7.69 -20.77
N GLY A 12 16.88 -7.96 -19.52
CA GLY A 12 17.37 -7.20 -18.36
C GLY A 12 18.88 -7.38 -18.16
N ARG A 13 19.39 -8.60 -18.39
CA ARG A 13 20.84 -8.90 -18.32
C ARG A 13 21.62 -8.28 -19.49
N LEU A 14 21.04 -8.22 -20.70
CA LEU A 14 21.61 -7.55 -21.86
C LEU A 14 21.69 -6.04 -21.67
N LEU A 15 20.63 -5.40 -21.13
CA LEU A 15 20.59 -3.97 -20.85
C LEU A 15 21.54 -3.55 -19.72
N ALA A 16 21.85 -4.44 -18.78
CA ALA A 16 22.80 -4.20 -17.69
C ALA A 16 24.27 -4.37 -18.13
N SER A 17 24.55 -4.81 -19.35
CA SER A 17 25.92 -4.93 -19.84
C SER A 17 26.51 -3.53 -20.09
N ARG A 18 27.73 -3.29 -19.58
CA ARG A 18 28.46 -2.01 -19.74
C ARG A 18 28.56 -1.56 -21.24
N ARG A 19 28.60 -2.51 -22.16
CA ARG A 19 28.64 -2.24 -23.61
C ARG A 19 27.32 -1.66 -24.14
N VAL A 20 26.18 -2.17 -23.66
CA VAL A 20 24.84 -1.67 -24.05
C VAL A 20 24.59 -0.29 -23.45
N THR A 21 25.03 -0.05 -22.23
CA THR A 21 24.91 1.28 -21.60
C THR A 21 25.71 2.35 -22.34
N VAL A 22 26.93 2.01 -22.75
CA VAL A 22 27.79 2.93 -23.54
C VAL A 22 27.19 3.19 -24.92
N LEU A 23 26.74 2.13 -25.62
CA LEU A 23 26.10 2.25 -26.94
C LEU A 23 24.81 3.08 -26.85
N TRP A 24 24.01 2.85 -25.83
CA TRP A 24 22.77 3.60 -25.52
C TRP A 24 23.05 5.10 -25.35
N GLY A 25 24.15 5.47 -24.67
CA GLY A 25 24.55 6.87 -24.47
C GLY A 25 25.00 7.57 -25.76
N ARG A 26 25.48 6.81 -26.74
CA ARG A 26 25.98 7.33 -28.05
C ARG A 26 24.92 7.39 -29.14
N LEU A 27 23.74 6.76 -28.93
CA LEU A 27 22.67 6.83 -29.95
C LEU A 27 22.11 8.27 -30.01
N PRO A 28 22.06 8.90 -31.20
CA PRO A 28 21.57 10.26 -31.40
C PRO A 28 20.02 10.29 -31.36
N LEU A 29 19.44 9.78 -30.26
CA LEU A 29 17.99 9.76 -30.07
C LEU A 29 17.53 10.99 -29.29
N PRO A 30 16.46 11.67 -29.73
CA PRO A 30 15.82 12.74 -28.95
C PRO A 30 15.45 12.26 -27.54
N LYS A 31 15.60 13.13 -26.54
CA LYS A 31 15.30 12.78 -25.12
C LYS A 31 13.93 12.11 -24.98
N ARG A 32 12.89 12.61 -25.65
CA ARG A 32 11.53 12.05 -25.60
C ARG A 32 11.46 10.59 -26.05
N VAL A 33 12.18 10.25 -27.16
CA VAL A 33 12.24 8.88 -27.68
C VAL A 33 12.96 7.96 -26.70
N ARG A 34 14.10 8.41 -26.15
CA ARG A 34 14.87 7.67 -25.14
C ARG A 34 14.03 7.39 -23.88
N THR A 35 13.35 8.42 -23.36
CA THR A 35 12.45 8.27 -22.21
C THR A 35 11.31 7.32 -22.51
N GLY A 36 10.70 7.40 -23.71
CA GLY A 36 9.64 6.50 -24.13
C GLY A 36 10.06 5.03 -24.19
N ILE A 37 11.28 4.75 -24.71
CA ILE A 37 11.81 3.39 -24.76
C ILE A 37 12.09 2.87 -23.34
N ILE A 38 12.72 3.66 -22.47
CA ILE A 38 12.94 3.31 -21.07
C ILE A 38 11.60 3.02 -20.39
N TRP A 39 10.62 3.89 -20.58
CA TRP A 39 9.28 3.73 -20.02
C TRP A 39 8.61 2.44 -20.52
N LEU A 40 8.73 2.09 -21.79
CA LEU A 40 8.15 0.87 -22.37
C LEU A 40 8.80 -0.39 -21.81
N LEU A 41 10.12 -0.39 -21.64
CA LEU A 41 10.90 -1.56 -21.21
C LEU A 41 10.87 -1.81 -19.70
N ASN A 42 10.61 -0.78 -18.90
CA ASN A 42 10.54 -0.95 -17.44
C ASN A 42 9.18 -1.50 -17.00
N PRO A 43 9.17 -2.43 -16.03
CA PRO A 43 7.93 -2.89 -15.43
C PRO A 43 7.21 -1.72 -14.74
N LYS A 44 5.89 -1.64 -14.93
CA LYS A 44 5.02 -0.67 -14.24
C LYS A 44 4.48 -1.32 -12.98
N PHE A 45 4.44 -0.54 -11.91
CA PHE A 45 3.87 -0.94 -10.65
C PHE A 45 2.70 -0.01 -10.30
N THR A 46 1.64 -0.60 -9.76
CA THR A 46 0.62 0.16 -9.05
C THR A 46 1.15 0.48 -7.65
N VAL A 47 0.86 1.65 -7.13
CA VAL A 47 1.19 2.02 -5.76
C VAL A 47 -0.08 1.97 -4.93
N GLY A 48 -0.08 1.10 -3.92
CA GLY A 48 -1.10 1.02 -2.89
C GLY A 48 -0.63 1.73 -1.63
N VAL A 49 -1.51 2.46 -0.99
CA VAL A 49 -1.24 3.13 0.29
C VAL A 49 -2.21 2.63 1.33
N VAL A 50 -1.70 2.19 2.47
CA VAL A 50 -2.46 1.56 3.56
C VAL A 50 -2.21 2.34 4.85
N GLY A 51 -3.25 2.59 5.63
CA GLY A 51 -3.16 3.26 6.93
C GLY A 51 -3.33 2.29 8.09
N LEU A 52 -2.34 2.24 8.98
CA LEU A 52 -2.53 1.72 10.33
C LEU A 52 -3.07 2.87 11.17
N VAL A 53 -4.38 2.98 11.29
CA VAL A 53 -5.04 4.01 12.10
C VAL A 53 -5.21 3.47 13.53
N ARG A 54 -4.57 4.14 14.49
CA ARG A 54 -4.57 3.74 15.90
C ARG A 54 -5.22 4.84 16.75
N ASP A 55 -6.17 4.48 17.58
CA ASP A 55 -6.80 5.40 18.51
C ASP A 55 -6.01 5.60 19.81
N GLU A 56 -6.52 6.45 20.71
CA GLU A 56 -5.88 6.76 22.00
C GLU A 56 -5.82 5.55 22.94
N GLU A 57 -6.73 4.58 22.80
CA GLU A 57 -6.73 3.33 23.57
C GLU A 57 -5.82 2.25 22.95
N GLY A 58 -5.10 2.59 21.87
CA GLY A 58 -4.18 1.68 21.19
C GLY A 58 -4.84 0.65 20.29
N ARG A 59 -6.15 0.79 20.01
CA ARG A 59 -6.91 -0.07 19.11
C ARG A 59 -6.65 0.32 17.65
N VAL A 60 -6.75 -0.65 16.75
CA VAL A 60 -6.50 -0.49 15.31
C VAL A 60 -7.83 -0.51 14.55
N LEU A 61 -8.01 0.46 13.65
CA LEU A 61 -9.16 0.51 12.74
C LEU A 61 -9.04 -0.61 11.70
N LEU A 62 -10.06 -1.45 11.65
CA LEU A 62 -10.25 -2.44 10.59
C LEU A 62 -11.57 -2.19 9.88
N LEU A 63 -11.57 -2.44 8.58
CA LEU A 63 -12.72 -2.31 7.70
C LEU A 63 -13.15 -3.68 7.19
N ARG A 64 -14.47 -3.91 7.16
CA ARG A 64 -15.07 -5.11 6.60
C ARG A 64 -15.47 -4.87 5.15
N HIS A 65 -14.67 -5.38 4.22
CA HIS A 65 -14.90 -5.22 2.79
C HIS A 65 -15.98 -6.18 2.27
N THR A 66 -16.91 -5.68 1.48
CA THR A 66 -18.02 -6.45 0.88
C THR A 66 -17.53 -7.43 -0.19
N TYR A 67 -16.49 -7.06 -0.93
CA TYR A 67 -15.95 -7.81 -2.07
C TYR A 67 -14.89 -8.87 -1.72
N ARG A 68 -14.64 -9.11 -0.41
CA ARG A 68 -13.67 -10.12 0.07
C ARG A 68 -14.41 -11.27 0.80
N PRO A 69 -15.03 -12.22 0.08
CA PRO A 69 -15.79 -13.29 0.71
C PRO A 69 -14.88 -14.16 1.61
N GLY A 70 -15.38 -14.50 2.79
CA GLY A 70 -14.72 -15.38 3.75
C GLY A 70 -13.56 -14.78 4.54
N ARG A 71 -13.00 -13.63 4.10
CA ARG A 71 -11.90 -12.92 4.81
C ARG A 71 -12.01 -11.42 4.61
N PRO A 72 -13.08 -10.81 5.08
CA PRO A 72 -13.46 -9.45 4.70
C PRO A 72 -12.62 -8.36 5.38
N TRP A 73 -12.00 -8.65 6.52
CA TRP A 73 -11.33 -7.62 7.34
C TRP A 73 -9.94 -7.25 6.83
N GLY A 74 -9.67 -5.94 6.78
CA GLY A 74 -8.39 -5.37 6.40
C GLY A 74 -8.21 -3.95 6.92
N LEU A 75 -6.99 -3.43 6.75
CA LEU A 75 -6.68 -2.02 6.99
C LEU A 75 -7.31 -1.15 5.90
N PRO A 76 -7.66 0.12 6.21
CA PRO A 76 -8.07 1.10 5.22
C PRO A 76 -6.93 1.40 4.25
N GLY A 77 -7.27 1.64 2.97
CA GLY A 77 -6.30 2.01 1.97
C GLY A 77 -6.72 1.69 0.55
N GLY A 78 -6.01 2.30 -0.39
CA GLY A 78 -6.30 2.16 -1.81
C GLY A 78 -5.17 2.61 -2.73
N GLY A 79 -5.52 2.89 -3.97
CA GLY A 79 -4.57 3.24 -5.02
C GLY A 79 -4.19 4.71 -5.05
N LEU A 80 -2.90 4.99 -5.23
CA LEU A 80 -2.40 6.34 -5.45
C LEU A 80 -2.96 6.91 -6.77
N ARG A 81 -3.50 8.13 -6.72
CA ARG A 81 -4.02 8.85 -7.89
C ARG A 81 -2.92 9.77 -8.50
N PRO A 82 -2.95 10.04 -9.80
CA PRO A 82 -2.01 10.97 -10.42
C PRO A 82 -2.02 12.36 -9.76
N GLY A 83 -0.84 12.86 -9.37
CA GLY A 83 -0.69 14.18 -8.74
C GLY A 83 -0.96 14.21 -7.24
N GLU A 84 -1.33 13.10 -6.62
CA GLU A 84 -1.57 12.97 -5.19
C GLU A 84 -0.27 12.58 -4.45
N SER A 85 -0.05 13.11 -3.24
CA SER A 85 1.00 12.60 -2.36
C SER A 85 0.56 11.29 -1.69
N LEU A 86 1.51 10.50 -1.16
CA LEU A 86 1.18 9.26 -0.45
C LEU A 86 0.35 9.56 0.81
N GLU A 87 0.68 10.64 1.52
CA GLU A 87 -0.03 11.09 2.71
C GLU A 87 -1.45 11.58 2.40
N ASP A 88 -1.66 12.27 1.27
CA ASP A 88 -2.99 12.69 0.85
C ASP A 88 -3.83 11.51 0.39
N CYS A 89 -3.21 10.53 -0.28
CA CYS A 89 -3.86 9.29 -0.66
C CYS A 89 -4.45 8.60 0.58
N ILE A 90 -3.66 8.37 1.63
CA ILE A 90 -4.18 7.67 2.81
C ILE A 90 -5.21 8.51 3.59
N ARG A 91 -5.07 9.84 3.65
CA ARG A 91 -6.10 10.71 4.25
C ARG A 91 -7.44 10.57 3.51
N ARG A 92 -7.38 10.57 2.17
CA ARG A 92 -8.55 10.41 1.32
C ARG A 92 -9.19 9.04 1.49
N GLU A 93 -8.41 7.96 1.45
CA GLU A 93 -8.94 6.60 1.58
C GLU A 93 -9.63 6.39 2.94
N VAL A 94 -9.00 6.82 4.04
CA VAL A 94 -9.65 6.72 5.37
C VAL A 94 -10.92 7.57 5.44
N GLN A 95 -10.92 8.75 4.81
CA GLN A 95 -12.12 9.59 4.76
C GLN A 95 -13.22 8.97 3.88
N GLU A 96 -12.88 8.37 2.74
CA GLU A 96 -13.84 7.72 1.83
C GLU A 96 -14.39 6.41 2.45
N GLU A 97 -13.54 5.59 3.09
CA GLU A 97 -13.91 4.25 3.59
C GLU A 97 -14.45 4.23 5.01
N ALA A 98 -13.95 5.10 5.90
CA ALA A 98 -14.33 5.13 7.33
C ALA A 98 -15.05 6.42 7.75
N HIS A 99 -15.22 7.40 6.85
CA HIS A 99 -15.77 8.75 7.14
C HIS A 99 -15.01 9.48 8.26
N MET A 100 -13.74 9.19 8.44
CA MET A 100 -12.89 9.69 9.52
C MET A 100 -11.72 10.50 8.97
N LYS A 101 -11.44 11.66 9.56
CA LYS A 101 -10.22 12.44 9.25
C LYS A 101 -9.09 11.96 10.14
N VAL A 102 -7.93 11.76 9.53
CA VAL A 102 -6.73 11.31 10.24
C VAL A 102 -5.58 12.29 10.10
N GLN A 103 -4.73 12.29 11.10
CA GLN A 103 -3.37 12.81 11.02
C GLN A 103 -2.46 11.67 10.58
N VAL A 104 -1.70 11.88 9.51
CA VAL A 104 -0.65 10.97 9.05
C VAL A 104 0.63 11.36 9.76
N ASP A 105 1.28 10.40 10.40
CA ASP A 105 2.52 10.62 11.15
C ASP A 105 3.74 10.28 10.28
N ARG A 106 4.00 9.00 10.06
CA ARG A 106 5.19 8.54 9.32
C ARG A 106 4.93 7.28 8.50
N LEU A 107 5.80 7.06 7.52
CA LEU A 107 5.88 5.79 6.80
C LEU A 107 6.47 4.72 7.74
N LEU A 108 5.72 3.63 7.92
CA LEU A 108 6.15 2.46 8.70
C LEU A 108 6.92 1.46 7.85
N SER A 109 6.42 1.17 6.65
CA SER A 109 6.99 0.14 5.78
C SER A 109 6.62 0.37 4.32
N GLY A 110 7.50 -0.11 3.43
CA GLY A 110 7.22 -0.24 2.00
C GLY A 110 7.63 -1.63 1.52
N ALA A 111 6.80 -2.27 0.70
CA ALA A 111 7.07 -3.59 0.13
C ALA A 111 6.70 -3.66 -1.34
N ALA A 112 7.58 -4.23 -2.17
CA ALA A 112 7.33 -4.45 -3.58
C ALA A 112 6.95 -5.91 -3.85
N HIS A 113 5.81 -6.12 -4.50
CA HIS A 113 5.27 -7.41 -4.90
C HIS A 113 5.37 -7.55 -6.43
N PHE A 114 6.44 -8.17 -6.90
CA PHE A 114 6.72 -8.28 -8.34
C PHE A 114 5.70 -9.15 -9.08
N ASP A 115 5.17 -10.17 -8.44
CA ASP A 115 4.13 -11.07 -8.95
C ASP A 115 2.83 -10.32 -9.29
N ARG A 116 2.48 -9.32 -8.49
CA ARG A 116 1.28 -8.49 -8.63
C ARG A 116 1.56 -7.11 -9.23
N ARG A 117 2.82 -6.78 -9.47
CA ARG A 117 3.27 -5.44 -9.90
C ARG A 117 2.72 -4.33 -9.00
N LEU A 118 2.83 -4.54 -7.70
CA LEU A 118 2.29 -3.67 -6.67
C LEU A 118 3.40 -3.26 -5.70
N VAL A 119 3.41 -1.99 -5.31
CA VAL A 119 4.20 -1.48 -4.20
C VAL A 119 3.22 -1.00 -3.13
N ASP A 120 3.23 -1.65 -1.97
CA ASP A 120 2.43 -1.24 -0.82
C ASP A 120 3.25 -0.34 0.11
N MET A 121 2.67 0.79 0.50
CA MET A 121 3.22 1.76 1.44
C MET A 121 2.31 1.85 2.66
N ILE A 122 2.84 1.60 3.86
CA ILE A 122 2.06 1.54 5.10
C ILE A 122 2.42 2.74 5.97
N PHE A 123 1.43 3.54 6.32
CA PHE A 123 1.58 4.73 7.17
C PHE A 123 0.98 4.54 8.55
N ALA A 124 1.65 5.11 9.57
CA ALA A 124 1.06 5.34 10.88
C ALA A 124 0.09 6.52 10.79
N CYS A 125 -1.11 6.31 11.30
CA CYS A 125 -2.16 7.32 11.31
C CYS A 125 -2.87 7.35 12.66
N TYR A 126 -3.37 8.53 13.02
CA TYR A 126 -4.18 8.75 14.22
C TYR A 126 -5.47 9.48 13.86
N PRO A 127 -6.62 9.17 14.47
CA PRO A 127 -7.81 10.00 14.35
C PRO A 127 -7.49 11.44 14.76
N ARG A 128 -8.05 12.44 14.06
CA ARG A 128 -7.96 13.81 14.54
C ARG A 128 -8.82 14.00 15.79
N PRO A 129 -8.52 14.98 16.65
CA PRO A 129 -9.34 15.26 17.83
C PRO A 129 -10.81 15.44 17.47
N GLY A 130 -11.70 14.73 18.19
CA GLY A 130 -13.14 14.75 17.97
C GLY A 130 -13.65 13.86 16.83
N GLU A 131 -12.78 13.15 16.11
CA GLU A 131 -13.20 12.17 15.10
C GLU A 131 -13.58 10.84 15.77
N SER A 132 -14.69 10.26 15.35
CA SER A 132 -15.19 8.97 15.81
C SER A 132 -15.83 8.19 14.67
N LEU A 133 -16.17 6.92 14.90
CA LEU A 133 -16.94 6.12 13.95
C LEU A 133 -18.45 6.34 14.01
N ASP A 134 -18.95 7.26 14.85
CA ASP A 134 -20.39 7.53 15.00
C ASP A 134 -21.02 8.06 13.70
N THR A 135 -20.22 8.68 12.84
CA THR A 135 -20.66 9.17 11.52
C THR A 135 -20.49 8.15 10.40
N PHE A 136 -19.90 6.98 10.70
CA PHE A 136 -19.71 5.93 9.70
C PHE A 136 -21.07 5.45 9.15
N LYS A 137 -21.10 5.27 7.83
CA LYS A 137 -22.25 4.65 7.13
C LYS A 137 -21.71 3.58 6.19
N PRO A 138 -22.31 2.38 6.18
CA PRO A 138 -21.94 1.35 5.21
C PRO A 138 -22.06 1.86 3.77
N SER A 139 -21.12 1.44 2.94
CA SER A 139 -21.07 1.73 1.50
C SER A 139 -21.18 0.44 0.68
N ALA A 140 -21.13 0.56 -0.64
CA ALA A 140 -21.06 -0.60 -1.51
C ALA A 140 -19.78 -1.42 -1.30
N GLU A 141 -18.69 -0.79 -0.84
CA GLU A 141 -17.37 -1.42 -0.66
C GLU A 141 -17.09 -1.81 0.79
N ILE A 142 -17.55 -1.02 1.77
CA ILE A 142 -17.29 -1.20 3.19
C ILE A 142 -18.60 -1.42 3.95
N ALA A 143 -18.78 -2.62 4.49
CA ALA A 143 -19.96 -2.98 5.25
C ALA A 143 -19.87 -2.53 6.72
N GLU A 144 -18.68 -2.47 7.30
CA GLU A 144 -18.44 -2.16 8.71
C GLU A 144 -17.06 -1.54 8.91
N ALA A 145 -16.96 -0.58 9.81
CA ALA A 145 -15.71 0.00 10.31
C ALA A 145 -15.69 -0.13 11.83
N ARG A 146 -14.59 -0.64 12.39
CA ARG A 146 -14.49 -0.86 13.84
C ARG A 146 -13.05 -0.81 14.32
N PHE A 147 -12.85 -0.26 15.52
CA PHE A 147 -11.59 -0.36 16.25
C PHE A 147 -11.48 -1.68 17.02
N PHE A 148 -10.35 -2.37 16.89
CA PHE A 148 -10.06 -3.62 17.56
C PHE A 148 -8.78 -3.53 18.37
N ARG A 149 -8.75 -4.12 19.53
CA ARG A 149 -7.49 -4.45 20.20
C ARG A 149 -6.73 -5.47 19.35
N VAL A 150 -5.42 -5.40 19.36
CA VAL A 150 -4.57 -6.27 18.52
C VAL A 150 -4.74 -7.75 18.85
N ASP A 151 -5.03 -8.07 20.11
CA ASP A 151 -5.31 -9.41 20.60
C ASP A 151 -6.76 -9.89 20.30
N GLU A 152 -7.67 -8.98 19.93
CA GLU A 152 -9.09 -9.26 19.65
C GLU A 152 -9.47 -9.10 18.17
N MET A 153 -8.48 -9.12 17.27
CA MET A 153 -8.76 -9.03 15.83
C MET A 153 -9.70 -10.15 15.35
N PRO A 154 -10.58 -9.88 14.36
CA PRO A 154 -11.58 -10.85 13.88
C PRO A 154 -10.95 -12.17 13.39
N GLU A 155 -11.56 -13.31 13.74
CA GLU A 155 -11.06 -14.63 13.34
C GLU A 155 -11.08 -14.83 11.82
N ASP A 156 -12.08 -14.25 11.13
CA ASP A 156 -12.25 -14.27 9.68
C ASP A 156 -11.35 -13.25 8.94
N MET A 157 -10.37 -12.68 9.64
CA MET A 157 -9.30 -11.90 9.01
C MET A 157 -8.25 -12.81 8.38
N SER A 158 -7.73 -12.45 7.17
CA SER A 158 -6.69 -13.25 6.53
C SER A 158 -5.38 -13.25 7.33
N LYS A 159 -4.64 -14.38 7.28
CA LYS A 159 -3.33 -14.50 7.96
C LYS A 159 -2.33 -13.44 7.51
N SER A 160 -2.37 -13.05 6.22
CA SER A 160 -1.50 -12.01 5.67
C SER A 160 -1.85 -10.63 6.22
N GLN A 161 -3.13 -10.28 6.29
CA GLN A 161 -3.57 -9.00 6.87
C GLN A 161 -3.27 -8.94 8.37
N ARG A 162 -3.54 -10.02 9.11
CA ARG A 162 -3.19 -10.11 10.53
C ARG A 162 -1.68 -9.91 10.77
N LYS A 163 -0.84 -10.58 9.98
CA LYS A 163 0.62 -10.40 10.05
C LYS A 163 1.03 -8.96 9.75
N LEU A 164 0.41 -8.35 8.75
CA LEU A 164 0.65 -6.95 8.37
C LEU A 164 0.38 -6.01 9.54
N VAL A 165 -0.79 -6.14 10.18
CA VAL A 165 -1.16 -5.33 11.38
C VAL A 165 -0.14 -5.52 12.49
N LEU A 166 0.22 -6.77 12.83
CA LEU A 166 1.16 -7.06 13.91
C LEU A 166 2.56 -6.46 13.66
N VAL A 167 3.04 -6.51 12.43
CA VAL A 167 4.33 -5.91 12.05
C VAL A 167 4.26 -4.40 12.11
N ALA A 168 3.19 -3.80 11.57
CA ALA A 168 3.02 -2.35 11.53
C ALA A 168 2.86 -1.75 12.94
N VAL A 169 2.10 -2.42 13.83
CA VAL A 169 1.96 -1.99 15.25
C VAL A 169 3.32 -1.98 15.94
N ARG A 170 4.12 -3.04 15.80
CA ARG A 170 5.47 -3.08 16.38
C ARG A 170 6.37 -1.93 15.89
N GLN A 171 6.26 -1.57 14.61
CA GLN A 171 7.02 -0.45 14.05
C GLN A 171 6.48 0.91 14.52
N MET A 172 5.21 1.00 14.88
CA MET A 172 4.59 2.21 15.41
C MET A 172 5.01 2.47 16.86
N ASP A 173 5.34 1.41 17.61
CA ASP A 173 5.77 1.47 19.02
C ASP A 173 7.29 1.74 19.16
N LEU A 174 8.06 1.78 18.06
CA LEU A 174 9.49 2.14 18.01
C LEU A 174 9.69 3.64 17.74
#